data_199179de9c43c057e42c900db70f6f7c
#
_entry.id   199179de9c43c057e42c900db70f6f7c
#
_cell.length_a   1.000
_cell.length_b   1.000
_cell.length_c   1.000
_cell.angle_alpha   90.00
_cell.angle_beta   90.00
_cell.angle_gamma   90.00
#
_symmetry.space_group_name_H-M   'P 1'
#
loop_
_entity.id
_entity.type
_entity.pdbx_description
1 polymer ?
#
loop_
_entity_poly.entity_id
_entity_poly.type
_entity_poly.pdbx_seq_one_letter_code
_entity_poly.pdbx_strand_id
1 'polypeptide(L)'
;MVTPDSPQAALDAASAPSPAGTDAETGAEPLLRGLLALARRLRRARADHGVSPSKIAFLNQLQQDGALTASDLAQRARIQPQSLTRMIAKLEDRGLISRTPDTIDRRQIRIAITAAGAALLAEDRRRQLAWLAAVMDSHLAPREQAALLAAAPLLDRLAGS
;
A
#
# COMPACT_ATOMS: atom_id res chain seq x y z
N MET A 1 -71.59 -9.07 -11.19
CA MET A 1 -71.43 -9.68 -9.84
C MET A 1 -70.11 -10.49 -9.85
N VAL A 2 -69.25 -10.14 -8.94
CA VAL A 2 -67.97 -10.78 -8.53
C VAL A 2 -66.72 -10.36 -9.32
N THR A 3 -66.06 -9.37 -8.78
CA THR A 3 -64.60 -9.22 -8.82
C THR A 3 -63.93 -10.34 -8.02
N PRO A 4 -62.71 -10.74 -8.35
CA PRO A 4 -61.70 -10.71 -7.31
C PRO A 4 -60.47 -9.90 -7.70
N ASP A 5 -60.25 -8.99 -6.85
CA ASP A 5 -59.00 -8.32 -6.53
C ASP A 5 -57.96 -9.39 -6.10
N SER A 6 -56.81 -9.39 -6.76
CA SER A 6 -55.65 -10.19 -6.31
C SER A 6 -54.42 -9.27 -6.18
N PRO A 7 -54.04 -8.97 -4.94
CA PRO A 7 -52.87 -8.09 -4.68
C PRO A 7 -51.51 -8.76 -4.82
N GLN A 8 -51.40 -9.84 -5.60
CA GLN A 8 -50.17 -10.64 -5.74
C GLN A 8 -49.26 -10.16 -6.89
N ALA A 9 -49.74 -9.29 -7.77
CA ALA A 9 -48.96 -8.84 -8.94
C ALA A 9 -48.08 -7.60 -8.67
N ALA A 10 -48.13 -7.02 -7.47
CA ALA A 10 -47.39 -5.82 -7.10
C ALA A 10 -46.09 -6.09 -6.32
N LEU A 11 -45.78 -7.34 -5.98
CA LEU A 11 -44.60 -7.71 -5.18
C LEU A 11 -43.45 -8.28 -5.99
N ASP A 12 -43.62 -8.60 -7.29
CA ASP A 12 -42.56 -9.14 -8.14
C ASP A 12 -41.82 -8.08 -8.98
N ALA A 13 -42.12 -6.79 -8.83
CA ALA A 13 -41.50 -5.71 -9.59
C ALA A 13 -40.32 -5.01 -8.85
N ALA A 14 -39.89 -5.50 -7.68
CA ALA A 14 -38.88 -4.86 -6.85
C ALA A 14 -37.65 -5.73 -6.61
N SER A 15 -37.10 -6.36 -7.64
CA SER A 15 -35.74 -6.94 -7.54
C SER A 15 -35.11 -7.14 -8.93
N ALA A 16 -35.00 -6.04 -9.70
CA ALA A 16 -34.05 -6.00 -10.79
C ALA A 16 -32.71 -5.48 -10.23
N PRO A 17 -31.57 -6.21 -10.39
CA PRO A 17 -30.26 -5.68 -9.99
C PRO A 17 -29.98 -4.44 -10.85
N SER A 18 -29.60 -3.36 -10.18
CA SER A 18 -29.28 -2.08 -10.83
C SER A 18 -28.10 -2.30 -11.81
N PRO A 19 -28.22 -2.01 -13.10
CA PRO A 19 -27.17 -2.31 -14.09
C PRO A 19 -25.90 -1.44 -13.94
N ALA A 20 -25.92 -0.45 -13.06
CA ALA A 20 -24.78 0.47 -12.87
C ALA A 20 -23.57 -0.14 -12.14
N GLY A 21 -23.72 -1.24 -11.39
CA GLY A 21 -22.61 -1.93 -10.69
C GLY A 21 -21.77 -2.79 -11.63
N THR A 22 -22.39 -3.44 -12.58
CA THR A 22 -21.74 -4.45 -13.43
C THR A 22 -20.76 -3.81 -14.45
N ASP A 23 -21.08 -2.63 -14.98
CA ASP A 23 -20.21 -1.95 -15.96
C ASP A 23 -18.96 -1.33 -15.32
N ALA A 24 -19.09 -0.78 -14.11
CA ALA A 24 -17.96 -0.24 -13.36
C ALA A 24 -17.01 -1.36 -12.89
N GLU A 25 -17.53 -2.48 -12.42
CA GLU A 25 -16.74 -3.65 -12.02
C GLU A 25 -16.03 -4.29 -13.22
N THR A 26 -16.69 -4.40 -14.38
CA THR A 26 -16.11 -4.92 -15.62
C THR A 26 -14.99 -4.02 -16.12
N GLY A 27 -15.13 -2.69 -16.02
CA GLY A 27 -14.08 -1.73 -16.37
C GLY A 27 -12.89 -1.73 -15.40
N ALA A 28 -13.10 -1.99 -14.11
CA ALA A 28 -12.06 -2.02 -13.09
C ALA A 28 -11.18 -3.28 -13.13
N GLU A 29 -11.70 -4.41 -13.60
CA GLU A 29 -11.00 -5.71 -13.60
C GLU A 29 -9.66 -5.68 -14.38
N PRO A 30 -9.57 -5.16 -15.62
CA PRO A 30 -8.30 -5.05 -16.35
C PRO A 30 -7.28 -4.16 -15.60
N LEU A 31 -7.75 -3.04 -15.02
CA LEU A 31 -6.92 -2.12 -14.26
C LEU A 31 -6.36 -2.80 -13.01
N LEU A 32 -7.20 -3.47 -12.22
CA LEU A 32 -6.78 -4.23 -11.03
C LEU A 32 -5.73 -5.28 -11.39
N ARG A 33 -5.95 -6.07 -12.42
CA ARG A 33 -5.03 -7.09 -12.91
C ARG A 33 -3.68 -6.50 -13.30
N GLY A 34 -3.68 -5.39 -14.04
CA GLY A 34 -2.47 -4.65 -14.44
C GLY A 34 -1.69 -4.12 -13.24
N LEU A 35 -2.37 -3.45 -12.31
CA LEU A 35 -1.78 -2.93 -11.07
C LEU A 35 -1.15 -4.04 -10.21
N LEU A 36 -1.85 -5.15 -10.01
CA LEU A 36 -1.33 -6.29 -9.25
C LEU A 36 -0.12 -6.96 -9.93
N ALA A 37 -0.13 -7.08 -11.26
CA ALA A 37 0.99 -7.61 -12.02
C ALA A 37 2.22 -6.69 -11.91
N LEU A 38 2.04 -5.39 -12.11
CA LEU A 38 3.10 -4.39 -11.97
C LEU A 38 3.66 -4.36 -10.55
N ALA A 39 2.80 -4.36 -9.53
CA ALA A 39 3.22 -4.39 -8.13
C ALA A 39 4.05 -5.63 -7.78
N ARG A 40 3.73 -6.82 -8.36
CA ARG A 40 4.56 -8.03 -8.19
C ARG A 40 5.94 -7.86 -8.82
N ARG A 41 6.03 -7.28 -10.01
CA ARG A 41 7.31 -7.04 -10.71
C ARG A 41 8.17 -6.00 -9.99
N LEU A 42 7.57 -4.89 -9.55
CA LEU A 42 8.23 -3.87 -8.73
C LEU A 42 8.82 -4.46 -7.44
N ARG A 43 8.09 -5.36 -6.77
CA ARG A 43 8.62 -6.04 -5.58
C ARG A 43 9.84 -6.92 -5.89
N ARG A 44 9.89 -7.55 -7.07
CA ARG A 44 11.06 -8.34 -7.51
C ARG A 44 12.26 -7.48 -7.92
N ALA A 45 11.99 -6.25 -8.37
CA ALA A 45 13.04 -5.29 -8.75
C ALA A 45 13.75 -4.65 -7.55
N ARG A 46 13.30 -4.91 -6.31
CA ARG A 46 13.94 -4.44 -5.09
C ARG A 46 15.36 -4.95 -4.95
N ALA A 47 16.17 -4.19 -4.21
CA ALA A 47 17.50 -4.64 -3.84
C ALA A 47 17.43 -5.89 -2.95
N ASP A 48 18.31 -6.87 -3.20
CA ASP A 48 18.51 -7.98 -2.29
C ASP A 48 19.41 -7.54 -1.12
N HIS A 49 18.80 -6.87 -0.17
CA HIS A 49 19.46 -6.40 1.07
C HIS A 49 19.07 -7.27 2.28
N GLY A 50 18.42 -8.42 2.06
CA GLY A 50 18.00 -9.34 3.12
C GLY A 50 16.97 -8.76 4.11
N VAL A 51 16.25 -7.71 3.72
CA VAL A 51 15.15 -7.10 4.50
C VAL A 51 13.83 -7.45 3.86
N SER A 52 12.94 -8.10 4.62
CA SER A 52 11.63 -8.50 4.10
C SER A 52 10.75 -7.30 3.73
N PRO A 53 9.78 -7.46 2.81
CA PRO A 53 8.87 -6.39 2.42
C PRO A 53 8.14 -5.72 3.59
N SER A 54 7.75 -6.49 4.61
CA SER A 54 7.10 -5.95 5.81
C SER A 54 8.01 -5.03 6.63
N LYS A 55 9.31 -5.33 6.70
CA LYS A 55 10.29 -4.47 7.37
C LYS A 55 10.56 -3.21 6.57
N ILE A 56 10.58 -3.28 5.23
CA ILE A 56 10.68 -2.10 4.37
C ILE A 56 9.45 -1.19 4.57
N ALA A 57 8.24 -1.75 4.60
CA ALA A 57 7.03 -0.97 4.89
C ALA A 57 7.11 -0.28 6.26
N PHE A 58 7.62 -0.99 7.28
CA PHE A 58 7.82 -0.44 8.61
C PHE A 58 8.86 0.72 8.63
N LEU A 59 9.98 0.57 7.93
CA LEU A 59 10.97 1.64 7.80
C LEU A 59 10.40 2.85 7.05
N ASN A 60 9.62 2.65 5.99
CA ASN A 60 8.92 3.73 5.29
C ASN A 60 7.97 4.48 6.22
N GLN A 61 7.23 3.76 7.07
CA GLN A 61 6.35 4.38 8.07
C GLN A 61 7.13 5.29 9.01
N LEU A 62 8.26 4.81 9.56
CA LEU A 62 9.12 5.62 10.43
C LEU A 62 9.74 6.81 9.69
N GLN A 63 10.02 6.70 8.40
CA GLN A 63 10.54 7.81 7.60
C GLN A 63 9.49 8.91 7.36
N GLN A 64 8.23 8.52 7.18
CA GLN A 64 7.13 9.45 6.93
C GLN A 64 6.64 10.13 8.20
N ASP A 65 6.45 9.37 9.27
CA ASP A 65 5.82 9.85 10.51
C ASP A 65 6.83 10.32 11.56
N GLY A 66 8.13 10.10 11.34
CA GLY A 66 9.17 10.38 12.31
C GLY A 66 9.27 9.32 13.41
N ALA A 67 9.84 9.71 14.55
CA ALA A 67 10.00 8.80 15.68
C ALA A 67 8.66 8.51 16.36
N LEU A 68 8.32 7.22 16.52
CA LEU A 68 7.06 6.74 17.09
C LEU A 68 7.32 5.79 18.28
N THR A 69 6.35 5.68 19.18
CA THR A 69 6.39 4.66 20.24
C THR A 69 6.01 3.28 19.69
N ALA A 70 6.38 2.21 20.39
CA ALA A 70 5.96 0.85 20.01
C ALA A 70 4.43 0.70 20.00
N SER A 71 3.72 1.41 20.87
CA SER A 71 2.25 1.42 20.93
C SER A 71 1.65 2.07 19.69
N ASP A 72 2.15 3.25 19.28
CA ASP A 72 1.70 3.95 18.07
C ASP A 72 1.94 3.10 16.82
N LEU A 73 3.10 2.46 16.74
CA LEU A 73 3.47 1.57 15.65
C LEU A 73 2.58 0.33 15.56
N ALA A 74 2.26 -0.29 16.71
CA ALA A 74 1.36 -1.45 16.76
C ALA A 74 -0.04 -1.08 16.25
N GLN A 75 -0.56 0.05 16.69
CA GLN A 75 -1.87 0.56 16.32
C GLN A 75 -1.94 0.87 14.82
N ARG A 76 -0.99 1.64 14.28
CA ARG A 76 -0.97 2.07 12.87
C ARG A 76 -0.74 0.92 11.92
N ALA A 77 0.22 0.03 12.24
CA ALA A 77 0.56 -1.10 11.38
C ALA A 77 -0.41 -2.29 11.52
N ARG A 78 -1.34 -2.26 12.47
CA ARG A 78 -2.23 -3.39 12.82
C ARG A 78 -1.47 -4.71 13.02
N ILE A 79 -0.28 -4.62 13.61
CA ILE A 79 0.61 -5.76 13.85
C ILE A 79 0.47 -6.22 15.29
N GLN A 80 0.46 -7.54 15.49
CA GLN A 80 0.47 -8.13 16.83
C GLN A 80 1.73 -7.69 17.61
N PRO A 81 1.62 -7.30 18.89
CA PRO A 81 2.73 -6.77 19.68
C PRO A 81 3.99 -7.64 19.70
N GLN A 82 3.84 -8.96 19.76
CA GLN A 82 4.98 -9.90 19.74
C GLN A 82 5.74 -9.88 18.41
N SER A 83 5.01 -9.78 17.28
CA SER A 83 5.60 -9.70 15.95
C SER A 83 6.32 -8.37 15.75
N LEU A 84 5.74 -7.29 16.28
CA LEU A 84 6.36 -5.96 16.27
C LEU A 84 7.66 -5.96 17.06
N THR A 85 7.68 -6.49 18.29
CA THR A 85 8.88 -6.57 19.13
C THR A 85 10.02 -7.30 18.42
N ARG A 86 9.74 -8.45 17.77
CA ARG A 86 10.74 -9.20 17.00
C ARG A 86 11.22 -8.43 15.78
N MET A 87 10.33 -7.68 15.12
CA MET A 87 10.68 -6.85 13.96
C MET A 87 11.61 -5.72 14.37
N ILE A 88 11.28 -5.01 15.45
CA ILE A 88 12.08 -3.92 16.01
C ILE A 88 13.48 -4.43 16.38
N ALA A 89 13.59 -5.52 17.15
CA ALA A 89 14.87 -6.10 17.52
C ALA A 89 15.75 -6.40 16.30
N LYS A 90 15.19 -7.06 15.27
CA LYS A 90 15.93 -7.40 14.05
C LYS A 90 16.36 -6.19 13.22
N LEU A 91 15.61 -5.09 13.26
CA LEU A 91 15.99 -3.86 12.56
C LEU A 91 17.03 -3.08 13.33
N GLU A 92 16.96 -3.07 14.66
CA GLU A 92 17.94 -2.48 15.55
C GLU A 92 19.29 -3.21 15.49
N ASP A 93 19.30 -4.55 15.55
CA ASP A 93 20.50 -5.38 15.39
C ASP A 93 21.24 -5.09 14.06
N ARG A 94 20.51 -4.67 13.03
CA ARG A 94 21.07 -4.26 11.75
C ARG A 94 21.43 -2.78 11.68
N GLY A 95 21.24 -2.02 12.75
CA GLY A 95 21.48 -0.59 12.79
C GLY A 95 20.55 0.26 11.90
N LEU A 96 19.39 -0.28 11.47
CA LEU A 96 18.46 0.41 10.57
C LEU A 96 17.48 1.32 11.32
N ILE A 97 17.29 1.07 12.62
CA ILE A 97 16.54 1.91 13.54
C ILE A 97 17.32 2.12 14.82
N SER A 98 16.93 3.14 15.58
CA SER A 98 17.44 3.42 16.93
C SER A 98 16.28 3.50 17.91
N ARG A 99 16.58 3.23 19.19
CA ARG A 99 15.66 3.42 20.31
C ARG A 99 16.22 4.49 21.25
N THR A 100 15.39 5.44 21.62
CA THR A 100 15.74 6.47 22.59
C THR A 100 14.60 6.65 23.58
N PRO A 101 14.89 6.93 24.88
CA PRO A 101 13.85 7.33 25.82
C PRO A 101 13.12 8.57 25.29
N ASP A 102 11.81 8.61 25.48
CA ASP A 102 11.03 9.81 25.15
C ASP A 102 11.44 10.99 26.05
N THR A 103 11.44 12.18 25.50
CA THR A 103 11.87 13.39 26.24
C THR A 103 10.83 13.88 27.25
N ILE A 104 9.55 13.54 27.04
CA ILE A 104 8.45 13.96 27.92
C ILE A 104 8.16 12.87 28.95
N ASP A 105 7.97 11.63 28.48
CA ASP A 105 7.75 10.46 29.36
C ASP A 105 8.88 9.42 29.15
N ARG A 106 9.88 9.47 30.00
CA ARG A 106 11.06 8.58 29.95
C ARG A 106 10.73 7.09 30.10
N ARG A 107 9.49 6.73 30.47
CA ARG A 107 9.02 5.35 30.51
C ARG A 107 8.71 4.82 29.09
N GLN A 108 8.51 5.72 28.16
CA GLN A 108 8.27 5.39 26.77
C GLN A 108 9.57 5.35 25.97
N ILE A 109 9.64 4.45 25.01
CA ILE A 109 10.76 4.33 24.07
C ILE A 109 10.28 4.79 22.69
N ARG A 110 10.98 5.77 22.14
CA ARG A 110 10.79 6.20 20.75
C ARG A 110 11.69 5.41 19.82
N ILE A 111 11.12 5.00 18.72
CA ILE A 111 11.78 4.23 17.67
C ILE A 111 11.89 5.16 16.45
N ALA A 112 13.10 5.36 15.96
CA ALA A 112 13.36 6.20 14.80
C ALA A 112 14.19 5.46 13.76
N ILE A 113 14.02 5.82 12.49
CA ILE A 113 14.88 5.34 11.41
C ILE A 113 16.27 5.98 11.55
N THR A 114 17.33 5.22 11.32
CA THR A 114 18.71 5.74 11.28
C THR A 114 19.08 6.23 9.87
N ALA A 115 20.24 6.91 9.74
CA ALA A 115 20.80 7.24 8.44
C ALA A 115 21.03 6.00 7.57
N ALA A 116 21.46 4.89 8.16
CA ALA A 116 21.61 3.61 7.44
C ALA A 116 20.27 3.05 6.95
N GLY A 117 19.22 3.14 7.78
CA GLY A 117 17.87 2.75 7.38
C GLY A 117 17.33 3.59 6.23
N ALA A 118 17.50 4.92 6.31
CA ALA A 118 17.10 5.84 5.25
C ALA A 118 17.88 5.59 3.94
N ALA A 119 19.19 5.34 4.02
CA ALA A 119 20.02 5.01 2.85
C ALA A 119 19.57 3.70 2.18
N LEU A 120 19.19 2.69 2.98
CA LEU A 120 18.65 1.43 2.47
C LEU A 120 17.33 1.66 1.70
N LEU A 121 16.42 2.47 2.23
CA LEU A 121 15.17 2.82 1.54
C LEU A 121 15.43 3.61 0.25
N ALA A 122 16.36 4.53 0.26
CA ALA A 122 16.73 5.31 -0.92
C ALA A 122 17.29 4.41 -2.03
N GLU A 123 18.16 3.44 -1.68
CA GLU A 123 18.69 2.46 -2.64
C GLU A 123 17.59 1.56 -3.21
N ASP A 124 16.68 1.06 -2.36
CA ASP A 124 15.53 0.24 -2.79
C ASP A 124 14.65 1.01 -3.80
N ARG A 125 14.34 2.27 -3.48
CA ARG A 125 13.57 3.17 -4.36
C ARG A 125 14.30 3.45 -5.68
N ARG A 126 15.60 3.71 -5.64
CA ARG A 126 16.40 3.96 -6.84
C ARG A 126 16.35 2.77 -7.81
N ARG A 127 16.48 1.54 -7.31
CA ARG A 127 16.39 0.33 -8.14
C ARG A 127 15.02 0.14 -8.74
N GLN A 128 13.96 0.37 -7.97
CA GLN A 128 12.59 0.29 -8.48
C GLN A 128 12.33 1.32 -9.59
N LEU A 129 12.82 2.55 -9.41
CA LEU A 129 12.69 3.61 -10.42
C LEU A 129 13.47 3.27 -11.69
N ALA A 130 14.71 2.81 -11.57
CA ALA A 130 15.52 2.42 -12.71
C ALA A 130 14.88 1.27 -13.49
N TRP A 131 14.36 0.26 -12.79
CA TRP A 131 13.64 -0.85 -13.41
C TRP A 131 12.36 -0.37 -14.11
N LEU A 132 11.56 0.49 -13.47
CA LEU A 132 10.32 1.00 -14.04
C LEU A 132 10.59 1.82 -15.30
N ALA A 133 11.58 2.72 -15.27
CA ALA A 133 11.98 3.51 -16.43
C ALA A 133 12.39 2.61 -17.60
N ALA A 134 13.25 1.61 -17.37
CA ALA A 134 13.69 0.68 -18.41
C ALA A 134 12.53 -0.12 -19.00
N VAL A 135 11.56 -0.54 -18.17
CA VAL A 135 10.37 -1.27 -18.64
C VAL A 135 9.45 -0.35 -19.45
N MET A 136 9.28 0.89 -19.03
CA MET A 136 8.49 1.87 -19.82
C MET A 136 9.12 2.11 -21.18
N ASP A 137 10.43 2.35 -21.23
CA ASP A 137 11.15 2.60 -22.49
C ASP A 137 11.10 1.42 -23.46
N SER A 138 11.13 0.20 -22.92
CA SER A 138 11.16 -1.01 -23.76
C SER A 138 9.78 -1.51 -24.24
N HIS A 139 8.69 -1.09 -23.58
CA HIS A 139 7.35 -1.67 -23.81
C HIS A 139 6.30 -0.64 -24.21
N LEU A 140 6.55 0.66 -24.04
CA LEU A 140 5.56 1.69 -24.29
C LEU A 140 6.06 2.69 -25.34
N ALA A 141 5.17 3.03 -26.30
CA ALA A 141 5.42 4.16 -27.18
C ALA A 141 5.41 5.50 -26.40
N PRO A 142 6.06 6.57 -26.90
CA PRO A 142 6.15 7.85 -26.17
C PRO A 142 4.79 8.42 -25.72
N ARG A 143 3.76 8.30 -26.56
CA ARG A 143 2.39 8.74 -26.23
C ARG A 143 1.77 7.91 -25.08
N GLU A 144 2.09 6.62 -25.00
CA GLU A 144 1.58 5.73 -23.95
C GLU A 144 2.29 6.01 -22.62
N GLN A 145 3.60 6.30 -22.66
CA GLN A 145 4.35 6.76 -21.50
C GLN A 145 3.77 8.07 -20.96
N ALA A 146 3.47 9.04 -21.85
CA ALA A 146 2.87 10.31 -21.45
C ALA A 146 1.48 10.10 -20.81
N ALA A 147 0.65 9.23 -21.37
CA ALA A 147 -0.66 8.90 -20.81
C ALA A 147 -0.54 8.24 -19.41
N LEU A 148 0.41 7.32 -19.23
CA LEU A 148 0.65 6.67 -17.95
C LEU A 148 1.14 7.66 -16.89
N LEU A 149 2.05 8.57 -17.25
CA LEU A 149 2.54 9.63 -16.37
C LEU A 149 1.42 10.61 -15.99
N ALA A 150 0.55 10.96 -16.92
CA ALA A 150 -0.61 11.81 -16.66
C ALA A 150 -1.65 11.12 -15.72
N ALA A 151 -1.69 9.79 -15.71
CA ALA A 151 -2.57 9.02 -14.81
C ALA A 151 -2.02 8.89 -13.38
N ALA A 152 -0.74 9.16 -13.12
CA ALA A 152 -0.13 9.00 -11.80
C ALA A 152 -0.89 9.74 -10.67
N PRO A 153 -1.30 11.02 -10.82
CA PRO A 153 -2.09 11.71 -9.78
C PRO A 153 -3.45 11.07 -9.51
N LEU A 154 -4.02 10.36 -10.50
CA LEU A 154 -5.28 9.63 -10.33
C LEU A 154 -5.07 8.41 -9.44
N LEU A 155 -3.97 7.69 -9.65
CA LEU A 155 -3.59 6.54 -8.83
C LEU A 155 -3.30 6.95 -7.37
N ASP A 156 -2.64 8.08 -7.17
CA ASP A 156 -2.38 8.63 -5.84
C ASP A 156 -3.68 8.95 -5.09
N ARG A 157 -4.67 9.55 -5.77
CA ARG A 157 -5.99 9.81 -5.17
C ARG A 157 -6.72 8.53 -4.79
N LEU A 158 -6.65 7.49 -5.64
CA LEU A 158 -7.27 6.19 -5.33
C LEU A 158 -6.58 5.48 -4.16
N ALA A 159 -5.26 5.66 -4.01
CA ALA A 159 -4.49 5.05 -2.93
C ALA A 159 -4.69 5.75 -1.58
N GLY A 160 -5.05 7.04 -1.57
CA GLY A 160 -5.28 7.86 -0.37
C GLY A 160 -6.74 7.93 0.09
N SER A 161 -7.68 7.30 -0.63
CA SER A 161 -9.11 7.26 -0.31
C SER A 161 -9.46 6.24 0.78
#